data_fd55dd1a530fb3c9825b53cd435ae423
#
_entry.id   fd55dd1a530fb3c9825b53cd435ae423
#
_cell.length_a   1.000
_cell.length_b   1.000
_cell.length_c   1.000
_cell.angle_alpha   90.00
_cell.angle_beta   90.00
_cell.angle_gamma   90.00
#
_symmetry.space_group_name_H-M   'P 1'
#
loop_
_entity.id
_entity.type
_entity.pdbx_description
1 polymer ?
#
loop_
_entity_poly.entity_id
_entity_poly.type
_entity_poly.pdbx_seq_one_letter_code
_entity_poly.pdbx_strand_id
1 'polypeptide(L)'
;VGVPGIEANSGSLGMGLSKGRGIVWAKERLGRGGRVVVMTGDGELQEGQNWEALQAAAHDGAGRLWAIVDRNELQSDRPTEEILALGALEAKLRAFGWHVARCDGHDHAALRSVFAAFREGDPRLPKVLVADTVKGKGVSFMEHPRALADGGGTYRWHAGAPDDEAYAAARGEILAR
;
A
#
# COMPACT_ATOMS: atom_id res chain seq x y z
N VAL A 1 14.28 -4.76 -12.54
CA VAL A 1 13.69 -5.53 -11.44
C VAL A 1 13.95 -7.00 -11.74
N GLY A 2 14.71 -7.70 -10.89
CA GLY A 2 15.13 -9.09 -11.12
C GLY A 2 14.29 -10.14 -10.39
N VAL A 3 13.21 -9.72 -9.72
CA VAL A 3 12.36 -10.62 -8.94
C VAL A 3 11.15 -11.02 -9.78
N PRO A 4 10.92 -12.32 -10.01
CA PRO A 4 9.74 -12.77 -10.76
C PRO A 4 8.42 -12.26 -10.15
N GLY A 5 7.56 -11.70 -11.01
CA GLY A 5 6.27 -11.11 -10.59
C GLY A 5 6.34 -9.66 -10.13
N ILE A 6 7.52 -9.07 -9.96
CA ILE A 6 7.70 -7.64 -9.72
C ILE A 6 8.09 -6.97 -11.03
N GLU A 7 7.12 -6.32 -11.68
CA GLU A 7 7.30 -5.73 -13.02
C GLU A 7 7.94 -4.34 -12.95
N ALA A 8 7.67 -3.57 -11.90
CA ALA A 8 8.20 -2.23 -11.71
C ALA A 8 8.25 -1.85 -10.23
N ASN A 9 9.21 -1.00 -9.89
CA ASN A 9 9.23 -0.21 -8.67
C ASN A 9 9.61 1.23 -9.03
N SER A 10 9.34 2.17 -8.16
CA SER A 10 9.63 3.58 -8.43
C SER A 10 9.80 4.35 -7.11
N GLY A 11 10.87 5.12 -7.01
CA GLY A 11 11.03 6.13 -5.97
C GLY A 11 10.23 7.40 -6.23
N SER A 12 9.69 7.56 -7.45
CA SER A 12 8.76 8.64 -7.77
C SER A 12 7.37 8.24 -7.29
N LEU A 13 6.98 8.76 -6.12
CA LEU A 13 5.72 8.43 -5.46
C LEU A 13 4.51 8.79 -6.35
N GLY A 14 3.43 8.02 -6.22
CA GLY A 14 2.19 8.20 -6.98
C GLY A 14 2.19 7.62 -8.39
N MET A 15 3.33 7.17 -8.93
CA MET A 15 3.42 6.65 -10.31
C MET A 15 2.89 5.22 -10.45
N GLY A 16 2.74 4.50 -9.35
CA GLY A 16 2.39 3.08 -9.36
C GLY A 16 1.05 2.80 -10.04
N LEU A 17 0.01 3.53 -9.68
CA LEU A 17 -1.34 3.34 -10.22
C LEU A 17 -1.42 3.62 -11.74
N SER A 18 -0.79 4.69 -12.21
CA SER A 18 -0.72 5.03 -13.63
C SER A 18 0.00 3.95 -14.43
N LYS A 19 1.13 3.45 -13.94
CA LYS A 19 1.87 2.34 -14.55
C LYS A 19 1.03 1.06 -14.56
N GLY A 20 0.40 0.72 -13.43
CA GLY A 20 -0.46 -0.45 -13.31
C GLY A 20 -1.64 -0.42 -14.28
N ARG A 21 -2.30 0.75 -14.44
CA ARG A 21 -3.35 0.96 -15.44
C ARG A 21 -2.82 0.70 -16.85
N GLY A 22 -1.67 1.26 -17.20
CA GLY A 22 -1.04 1.05 -18.51
C GLY A 22 -0.73 -0.42 -18.79
N ILE A 23 -0.25 -1.16 -17.79
CA ILE A 23 0.00 -2.60 -17.92
C ILE A 23 -1.30 -3.38 -18.11
N VAL A 24 -2.37 -3.06 -17.39
CA VAL A 24 -3.70 -3.68 -17.58
C VAL A 24 -4.20 -3.43 -18.99
N TRP A 25 -4.17 -2.17 -19.44
CA TRP A 25 -4.57 -1.80 -20.80
C TRP A 25 -3.80 -2.57 -21.87
N ALA A 26 -2.47 -2.69 -21.72
CA ALA A 26 -1.65 -3.44 -22.67
C ALA A 26 -1.97 -4.95 -22.66
N LYS A 27 -2.19 -5.54 -21.47
CA LYS A 27 -2.56 -6.97 -21.33
C LYS A 27 -3.89 -7.26 -22.01
N GLU A 28 -4.86 -6.39 -21.88
CA GLU A 28 -6.18 -6.53 -22.54
C GLU A 28 -6.06 -6.46 -24.06
N ARG A 29 -5.32 -5.50 -24.59
CA ARG A 29 -5.07 -5.36 -26.02
C ARG A 29 -4.32 -6.56 -26.63
N LEU A 30 -3.45 -7.17 -25.85
CA LEU A 30 -2.68 -8.33 -26.26
C LEU A 30 -3.34 -9.68 -25.95
N GLY A 31 -4.58 -9.68 -25.43
CA GLY A 31 -5.29 -10.90 -25.03
C GLY A 31 -4.60 -11.67 -23.89
N ARG A 32 -3.76 -10.99 -23.09
CA ARG A 32 -3.00 -11.64 -22.00
C ARG A 32 -3.81 -11.64 -20.71
N GLY A 33 -3.76 -12.76 -20.01
CA GLY A 33 -4.40 -12.95 -18.71
C GLY A 33 -3.66 -12.28 -17.55
N GLY A 34 -4.14 -12.54 -16.34
CA GLY A 34 -3.54 -12.11 -15.07
C GLY A 34 -4.03 -10.75 -14.57
N ARG A 35 -3.67 -10.42 -13.34
CA ARG A 35 -3.99 -9.17 -12.65
C ARG A 35 -2.73 -8.35 -12.48
N VAL A 36 -2.92 -7.06 -12.24
CA VAL A 36 -1.86 -6.14 -11.84
C VAL A 36 -2.18 -5.66 -10.43
N VAL A 37 -1.27 -5.86 -9.51
CA VAL A 37 -1.39 -5.40 -8.13
C VAL A 37 -0.39 -4.27 -7.93
N VAL A 38 -0.87 -3.14 -7.43
CA VAL A 38 -0.05 -1.97 -7.10
C VAL A 38 -0.10 -1.78 -5.60
N MET A 39 1.06 -1.74 -4.96
CA MET A 39 1.18 -1.40 -3.55
C MET A 39 1.60 0.06 -3.41
N THR A 40 0.90 0.82 -2.60
CA THR A 40 1.19 2.22 -2.30
C THR A 40 1.19 2.44 -0.80
N GLY A 41 1.96 3.43 -0.33
CA GLY A 41 1.84 3.92 1.04
C GLY A 41 0.68 4.91 1.19
N ASP A 42 0.20 5.10 2.41
CA ASP A 42 -0.86 6.08 2.70
C ASP A 42 -0.39 7.52 2.46
N GLY A 43 0.82 7.89 2.88
CA GLY A 43 1.41 9.19 2.56
C GLY A 43 1.62 9.40 1.06
N GLU A 44 1.86 8.33 0.29
CA GLU A 44 1.96 8.40 -1.17
C GLU A 44 0.64 8.83 -1.82
N LEU A 45 -0.51 8.58 -1.19
CA LEU A 45 -1.81 9.02 -1.70
C LEU A 45 -2.01 10.54 -1.67
N GLN A 46 -1.12 11.29 -1.03
CA GLN A 46 -1.12 12.76 -1.10
C GLN A 46 -0.64 13.28 -2.46
N GLU A 47 0.04 12.43 -3.26
CA GLU A 47 0.40 12.77 -4.63
C GLU A 47 -0.85 12.81 -5.54
N GLY A 48 -1.10 13.96 -6.18
CA GLY A 48 -2.31 14.21 -6.98
C GLY A 48 -2.50 13.21 -8.12
N GLN A 49 -1.41 12.75 -8.72
CA GLN A 49 -1.44 11.77 -9.82
C GLN A 49 -2.06 10.42 -9.45
N ASN A 50 -2.12 10.05 -8.15
CA ASN A 50 -2.89 8.87 -7.71
C ASN A 50 -4.38 9.05 -8.00
N TRP A 51 -4.93 10.22 -7.66
CA TRP A 51 -6.36 10.51 -7.85
C TRP A 51 -6.75 10.60 -9.32
N GLU A 52 -5.87 11.16 -10.15
CA GLU A 52 -6.03 11.14 -11.62
C GLU A 52 -6.05 9.70 -12.14
N ALA A 53 -5.12 8.86 -11.68
CA ALA A 53 -5.05 7.46 -12.08
C ALA A 53 -6.27 6.65 -11.59
N LEU A 54 -6.75 6.91 -10.37
CA LEU A 54 -7.97 6.27 -9.82
C LEU A 54 -9.18 6.56 -10.70
N GLN A 55 -9.40 7.83 -11.07
CA GLN A 55 -10.48 8.25 -11.96
C GLN A 55 -10.39 7.56 -13.32
N ALA A 56 -9.21 7.61 -13.92
CA ALA A 56 -8.99 7.03 -15.24
C ALA A 56 -9.17 5.51 -15.25
N ALA A 57 -8.69 4.80 -14.23
CA ALA A 57 -8.85 3.35 -14.11
C ALA A 57 -10.30 2.91 -13.96
N ALA A 58 -11.10 3.67 -13.20
CA ALA A 58 -12.52 3.43 -13.07
C ALA A 58 -13.27 3.67 -14.40
N HIS A 59 -12.93 4.77 -15.09
CA HIS A 59 -13.49 5.07 -16.40
C HIS A 59 -13.24 3.97 -17.44
N ASP A 60 -12.01 3.44 -17.46
CA ASP A 60 -11.63 2.36 -18.38
C ASP A 60 -12.23 1.00 -18.03
N GLY A 61 -12.86 0.87 -16.87
CA GLY A 61 -13.31 -0.42 -16.37
C GLY A 61 -12.16 -1.39 -16.06
N ALA A 62 -11.02 -0.88 -15.56
CA ALA A 62 -9.79 -1.63 -15.35
C ALA A 62 -9.88 -2.62 -14.16
N GLY A 63 -10.85 -3.51 -14.17
CA GLY A 63 -11.16 -4.43 -13.05
C GLY A 63 -10.05 -5.43 -12.71
N ARG A 64 -9.04 -5.54 -13.56
CA ARG A 64 -7.83 -6.34 -13.33
C ARG A 64 -6.74 -5.56 -12.61
N LEU A 65 -6.93 -4.25 -12.38
CA LEU A 65 -6.09 -3.41 -11.55
C LEU A 65 -6.58 -3.50 -10.10
N TRP A 66 -5.69 -3.95 -9.22
CA TRP A 66 -5.92 -3.99 -7.79
C TRP A 66 -4.89 -3.10 -7.10
N ALA A 67 -5.33 -2.29 -6.17
CA ALA A 67 -4.45 -1.49 -5.33
C ALA A 67 -4.44 -2.02 -3.89
N ILE A 68 -3.32 -1.89 -3.22
CA ILE A 68 -3.18 -2.12 -1.78
C ILE A 68 -2.59 -0.84 -1.21
N VAL A 69 -3.30 -0.20 -0.29
CA VAL A 69 -2.80 0.92 0.49
C VAL A 69 -2.27 0.39 1.80
N ASP A 70 -0.95 0.48 2.00
CA ASP A 70 -0.31 0.25 3.29
C ASP A 70 -0.64 1.43 4.20
N ARG A 71 -1.69 1.27 5.03
CA ARG A 71 -2.19 2.29 5.96
C ARG A 71 -1.49 2.13 7.30
N ASN A 72 -0.23 2.54 7.36
CA ASN A 72 0.60 2.49 8.56
C ASN A 72 0.64 3.82 9.34
N GLU A 73 -0.08 4.83 8.86
CA GLU A 73 -0.27 6.15 9.47
C GLU A 73 1.00 7.00 9.57
N LEU A 74 2.09 6.58 8.96
CA LEU A 74 3.36 7.32 8.94
C LEU A 74 3.81 7.63 7.52
N GLN A 75 4.17 8.89 7.30
CA GLN A 75 4.80 9.40 6.09
C GLN A 75 6.21 9.84 6.42
N SER A 76 7.20 9.13 5.88
CA SER A 76 8.59 9.32 6.26
C SER A 76 8.79 9.16 7.77
N ASP A 77 8.95 10.24 8.49
CA ASP A 77 9.25 10.31 9.91
C ASP A 77 8.13 10.94 10.78
N ARG A 78 6.99 11.29 10.17
CA ARG A 78 5.86 11.97 10.83
C ARG A 78 4.52 11.30 10.55
N PRO A 79 3.50 11.51 11.42
CA PRO A 79 2.15 11.03 11.15
C PRO A 79 1.57 11.61 9.86
N THR A 80 1.01 10.76 9.02
CA THR A 80 0.41 11.14 7.73
C THR A 80 -0.69 12.18 7.89
N GLU A 81 -1.55 12.03 8.91
CA GLU A 81 -2.66 12.93 9.17
C GLU A 81 -2.22 14.31 9.70
N GLU A 82 -1.02 14.43 10.28
CA GLU A 82 -0.45 15.71 10.70
C GLU A 82 0.15 16.49 9.54
N ILE A 83 0.68 15.79 8.53
CA ILE A 83 1.28 16.43 7.35
C ILE A 83 0.19 16.92 6.40
N LEU A 84 -0.66 16.00 5.96
CA LEU A 84 -1.83 16.29 5.12
C LEU A 84 -2.87 15.19 5.29
N ALA A 85 -3.94 15.48 5.99
CA ALA A 85 -4.97 14.51 6.33
C ALA A 85 -5.62 13.87 5.11
N LEU A 86 -5.66 12.54 5.08
CA LEU A 86 -6.39 11.79 4.06
C LEU A 86 -7.91 11.79 4.31
N GLY A 87 -8.32 12.03 5.56
CA GLY A 87 -9.72 12.10 5.95
C GLY A 87 -10.49 10.80 5.68
N ALA A 88 -11.71 10.92 5.15
CA ALA A 88 -12.57 9.76 4.85
C ALA A 88 -12.07 9.00 3.60
N LEU A 89 -10.89 8.36 3.70
CA LEU A 89 -10.19 7.73 2.59
C LEU A 89 -11.06 6.74 1.82
N GLU A 90 -11.74 5.82 2.51
CA GLU A 90 -12.58 4.80 1.85
C GLU A 90 -13.75 5.42 1.10
N ALA A 91 -14.36 6.49 1.64
CA ALA A 91 -15.44 7.20 0.96
C ALA A 91 -14.94 7.89 -0.31
N LYS A 92 -13.75 8.50 -0.26
CA LYS A 92 -13.10 9.08 -1.45
C LYS A 92 -12.85 8.02 -2.51
N LEU A 93 -12.23 6.90 -2.15
CA LEU A 93 -11.94 5.80 -3.08
C LEU A 93 -13.22 5.23 -3.72
N ARG A 94 -14.30 5.08 -2.94
CA ARG A 94 -15.61 4.67 -3.48
C ARG A 94 -16.19 5.70 -4.44
N ALA A 95 -16.06 7.00 -4.13
CA ALA A 95 -16.53 8.08 -5.00
C ALA A 95 -15.79 8.11 -6.36
N PHE A 96 -14.55 7.63 -6.40
CA PHE A 96 -13.82 7.41 -7.65
C PHE A 96 -14.22 6.13 -8.41
N GLY A 97 -15.24 5.39 -7.94
CA GLY A 97 -15.76 4.21 -8.62
C GLY A 97 -14.99 2.92 -8.36
N TRP A 98 -14.23 2.84 -7.28
CA TRP A 98 -13.48 1.65 -6.91
C TRP A 98 -14.27 0.76 -5.92
N HIS A 99 -14.11 -0.55 -6.05
CA HIS A 99 -14.54 -1.50 -5.02
C HIS A 99 -13.53 -1.46 -3.87
N VAL A 100 -13.98 -1.03 -2.70
CA VAL A 100 -13.12 -0.75 -1.55
C VAL A 100 -13.37 -1.77 -0.43
N ALA A 101 -12.30 -2.38 0.05
CA ALA A 101 -12.28 -3.19 1.27
C ALA A 101 -11.24 -2.63 2.25
N ARG A 102 -11.40 -2.94 3.53
CA ARG A 102 -10.43 -2.62 4.59
C ARG A 102 -10.30 -3.79 5.54
N CYS A 103 -9.09 -4.13 5.95
CA CYS A 103 -8.82 -5.14 6.96
C CYS A 103 -7.49 -4.91 7.66
N ASP A 104 -7.25 -5.66 8.74
CA ASP A 104 -5.92 -5.78 9.35
C ASP A 104 -4.93 -6.36 8.32
N GLY A 105 -3.90 -5.58 7.97
CA GLY A 105 -2.86 -5.96 7.03
C GLY A 105 -1.86 -6.99 7.57
N HIS A 106 -1.92 -7.29 8.87
CA HIS A 106 -1.13 -8.34 9.50
C HIS A 106 -1.91 -9.65 9.70
N ASP A 107 -3.21 -9.67 9.40
CA ASP A 107 -4.03 -10.89 9.43
C ASP A 107 -4.10 -11.54 8.05
N HIS A 108 -3.36 -12.64 7.87
CA HIS A 108 -3.33 -13.40 6.62
C HIS A 108 -4.69 -14.00 6.24
N ALA A 109 -5.55 -14.34 7.22
CA ALA A 109 -6.87 -14.88 6.96
C ALA A 109 -7.80 -13.79 6.43
N ALA A 110 -7.76 -12.59 7.03
CA ALA A 110 -8.50 -11.43 6.57
C ALA A 110 -8.07 -11.01 5.16
N LEU A 111 -6.76 -10.91 4.89
CA LEU A 111 -6.21 -10.62 3.58
C LEU A 111 -6.70 -11.62 2.52
N ARG A 112 -6.64 -12.92 2.82
CA ARG A 112 -7.11 -13.98 1.92
C ARG A 112 -8.60 -13.84 1.61
N SER A 113 -9.41 -13.53 2.62
CA SER A 113 -10.87 -13.34 2.46
C SER A 113 -11.18 -12.15 1.55
N VAL A 114 -10.49 -11.02 1.73
CA VAL A 114 -10.65 -9.83 0.88
C VAL A 114 -10.27 -10.16 -0.57
N PHE A 115 -9.13 -10.80 -0.79
CA PHE A 115 -8.72 -11.16 -2.16
C PHE A 115 -9.63 -12.20 -2.81
N ALA A 116 -10.26 -13.09 -2.05
CA ALA A 116 -11.29 -13.98 -2.56
C ALA A 116 -12.51 -13.18 -3.02
N ALA A 117 -13.04 -12.28 -2.18
CA ALA A 117 -14.16 -11.41 -2.53
C ALA A 117 -13.86 -10.53 -3.75
N PHE A 118 -12.63 -10.03 -3.91
CA PHE A 118 -12.23 -9.28 -5.09
C PHE A 118 -12.27 -10.09 -6.39
N ARG A 119 -12.03 -11.42 -6.31
CA ARG A 119 -12.13 -12.30 -7.49
C ARG A 119 -13.56 -12.53 -7.94
N GLU A 120 -14.47 -12.55 -6.97
CA GLU A 120 -15.90 -12.82 -7.19
C GLU A 120 -16.69 -11.53 -7.52
N GLY A 121 -16.14 -10.36 -7.19
CA GLY A 121 -16.78 -9.07 -7.43
C GLY A 121 -16.82 -8.68 -8.91
N ASP A 122 -17.51 -7.57 -9.22
CA ASP A 122 -17.67 -7.06 -10.60
C ASP A 122 -16.30 -7.02 -11.31
N PRO A 123 -16.14 -7.76 -12.43
CA PRO A 123 -14.88 -7.84 -13.15
C PRO A 123 -14.46 -6.52 -13.83
N ARG A 124 -15.35 -5.54 -13.92
CA ARG A 124 -15.05 -4.22 -14.52
C ARG A 124 -14.59 -3.20 -13.49
N LEU A 125 -14.94 -3.36 -12.21
CA LEU A 125 -14.55 -2.40 -11.19
C LEU A 125 -13.10 -2.65 -10.75
N PRO A 126 -12.21 -1.66 -10.77
CA PRO A 126 -10.92 -1.75 -10.08
C PRO A 126 -11.12 -1.89 -8.57
N LYS A 127 -10.19 -2.55 -7.90
CA LYS A 127 -10.31 -2.92 -6.49
C LYS A 127 -9.21 -2.26 -5.67
N VAL A 128 -9.56 -1.81 -4.46
CA VAL A 128 -8.57 -1.30 -3.52
C VAL A 128 -8.80 -1.86 -2.13
N LEU A 129 -7.74 -2.39 -1.55
CA LEU A 129 -7.65 -2.78 -0.16
C LEU A 129 -6.94 -1.67 0.61
N VAL A 130 -7.57 -1.15 1.65
CA VAL A 130 -6.91 -0.37 2.70
C VAL A 130 -6.47 -1.37 3.78
N ALA A 131 -5.18 -1.64 3.85
CA ALA A 131 -4.59 -2.58 4.81
C ALA A 131 -4.06 -1.79 5.99
N ASP A 132 -4.70 -1.92 7.15
CA ASP A 132 -4.22 -1.32 8.39
C ASP A 132 -2.98 -2.09 8.86
N THR A 133 -1.87 -1.39 9.00
CA THR A 133 -0.59 -1.99 9.37
C THR A 133 0.10 -1.20 10.46
N VAL A 134 1.10 -1.82 11.05
CA VAL A 134 2.01 -1.18 12.02
C VAL A 134 3.37 -1.06 11.36
N LYS A 135 3.84 0.16 11.15
CA LYS A 135 5.19 0.39 10.63
C LYS A 135 6.23 -0.16 11.61
N GLY A 136 7.17 -0.95 11.11
CA GLY A 136 8.19 -1.62 11.92
C GLY A 136 7.72 -2.90 12.61
N LYS A 137 6.54 -3.44 12.27
CA LYS A 137 5.96 -4.66 12.85
C LYS A 137 6.97 -5.80 12.92
N GLY A 138 7.11 -6.35 14.11
CA GLY A 138 8.02 -7.47 14.36
C GLY A 138 9.28 -7.09 15.13
N VAL A 139 9.59 -5.79 15.24
CA VAL A 139 10.73 -5.28 16.02
C VAL A 139 10.22 -4.26 17.03
N SER A 140 10.22 -4.59 18.31
CA SER A 140 9.48 -3.86 19.35
C SER A 140 9.82 -2.37 19.44
N PHE A 141 11.09 -2.01 19.25
CA PHE A 141 11.54 -0.61 19.27
C PHE A 141 11.37 0.13 17.94
N MET A 142 10.96 -0.56 16.87
CA MET A 142 10.62 0.03 15.57
C MET A 142 9.10 0.14 15.36
N GLU A 143 8.28 -0.54 16.16
CA GLU A 143 6.83 -0.50 16.00
C GLU A 143 6.24 0.86 16.34
N HIS A 144 5.46 1.44 15.41
CA HIS A 144 4.58 2.59 15.66
C HIS A 144 3.36 2.12 16.50
N PRO A 145 2.86 2.88 17.50
CA PRO A 145 3.24 4.28 17.82
C PRO A 145 4.42 4.43 18.79
N ARG A 146 4.92 3.34 19.38
CA ARG A 146 6.00 3.39 20.38
C ARG A 146 7.27 4.07 19.84
N ALA A 147 7.76 3.62 18.69
CA ALA A 147 8.97 4.18 18.07
C ALA A 147 8.87 5.69 17.78
N LEU A 148 7.65 6.16 17.47
CA LEU A 148 7.40 7.60 17.29
C LEU A 148 7.50 8.36 18.62
N ALA A 149 6.92 7.82 19.69
CA ALA A 149 6.97 8.41 21.02
C ALA A 149 8.40 8.46 21.56
N ASP A 150 9.14 7.36 21.46
CA ASP A 150 10.55 7.24 21.89
C ASP A 150 11.47 8.20 21.08
N GLY A 151 11.07 8.52 19.85
CA GLY A 151 11.74 9.49 18.98
C GLY A 151 11.33 10.95 19.20
N GLY A 152 10.50 11.25 20.21
CA GLY A 152 10.02 12.60 20.48
C GLY A 152 9.12 13.16 19.38
N GLY A 153 8.30 12.31 18.75
CA GLY A 153 7.42 12.67 17.64
C GLY A 153 8.06 12.52 16.26
N THR A 154 9.25 11.93 16.19
CA THR A 154 9.96 11.63 14.93
C THR A 154 10.22 10.14 14.82
N TYR A 155 9.79 9.52 13.74
CA TYR A 155 10.03 8.10 13.47
C TYR A 155 11.40 7.90 12.80
N ARG A 156 12.36 7.33 13.53
CA ARG A 156 13.78 7.28 13.10
C ARG A 156 14.11 6.15 12.13
N TRP A 157 13.21 5.18 11.94
CA TRP A 157 13.49 3.93 11.23
C TRP A 157 12.97 3.90 9.78
N HIS A 158 12.62 5.06 9.22
CA HIS A 158 12.14 5.14 7.84
C HIS A 158 13.27 4.99 6.81
N ALA A 159 14.41 5.61 7.07
CA ALA A 159 15.54 5.63 6.14
C ALA A 159 16.86 5.39 6.89
N GLY A 160 17.83 4.87 6.16
CA GLY A 160 19.14 4.50 6.71
C GLY A 160 19.16 3.07 7.27
N ALA A 161 20.36 2.53 7.40
CA ALA A 161 20.55 1.24 8.06
C ALA A 161 20.58 1.45 9.58
N PRO A 162 20.04 0.50 10.38
CA PRO A 162 20.30 0.49 11.81
C PRO A 162 21.80 0.32 12.09
N ASP A 163 22.27 0.83 13.21
CA ASP A 163 23.61 0.52 13.69
C ASP A 163 23.72 -0.95 14.11
N ASP A 164 24.94 -1.39 14.42
CA ASP A 164 25.23 -2.80 14.74
C ASP A 164 24.46 -3.29 15.97
N GLU A 165 24.25 -2.45 16.98
CA GLU A 165 23.51 -2.78 18.19
C GLU A 165 22.01 -2.95 17.89
N ALA A 166 21.40 -1.99 17.23
CA ALA A 166 20.00 -2.04 16.81
C ALA A 166 19.75 -3.19 15.84
N TYR A 167 20.69 -3.46 14.92
CA TYR A 167 20.60 -4.61 14.02
C TYR A 167 20.62 -5.94 14.79
N ALA A 168 21.55 -6.11 15.74
CA ALA A 168 21.65 -7.32 16.54
C ALA A 168 20.37 -7.54 17.38
N ALA A 169 19.84 -6.46 17.99
CA ALA A 169 18.61 -6.50 18.77
C ALA A 169 17.40 -6.89 17.90
N ALA A 170 17.21 -6.22 16.75
CA ALA A 170 16.12 -6.52 15.82
C ALA A 170 16.17 -7.98 15.32
N ARG A 171 17.38 -8.44 14.95
CA ARG A 171 17.60 -9.83 14.53
C ARG A 171 17.25 -10.81 15.64
N GLY A 172 17.62 -10.51 16.88
CA GLY A 172 17.30 -11.32 18.05
C GLY A 172 15.80 -11.47 18.26
N GLU A 173 15.04 -10.38 18.19
CA GLU A 173 13.57 -10.42 18.31
C GLU A 173 12.89 -11.22 17.19
N ILE A 174 13.35 -11.08 15.96
CA ILE A 174 12.77 -11.79 14.79
C ILE A 174 13.02 -13.30 14.89
N LEU A 175 14.22 -13.70 15.33
CA LEU A 175 14.58 -15.12 15.41
C LEU A 175 14.02 -15.84 16.66
N ALA A 176 13.54 -15.09 17.66
CA ALA A 176 12.92 -15.62 18.86
C ALA A 176 11.42 -15.96 18.69
N ARG A 177 10.83 -15.66 17.53
CA ARG A 177 9.42 -15.92 17.16
C ARG A 177 9.29 -17.22 16.39
#